data_6a0b355a7752c363557ee4967a921f81
#
_entry.id   6a0b355a7752c363557ee4967a921f81
#
_cell.length_a   1.000
_cell.length_b   1.000
_cell.length_c   1.000
_cell.angle_alpha   90.00
_cell.angle_beta   90.00
_cell.angle_gamma   90.00
#
_symmetry.space_group_name_H-M   'P 1'
#
loop_
_entity.id
_entity.type
_entity.pdbx_description
1 polymer ?
#
loop_
_entity_poly.entity_id
_entity_poly.type
_entity_poly.pdbx_seq_one_letter_code
_entity_poly.pdbx_strand_id
1 'polypeptide(L)'
;MKKIIALVLSLICVLSADGCSSDTANESLSKNDMVTSDNAVMDQREITEWLIAKLKSEIAFEDNDILTFSNGQLYSIDIKSEETAEMLFQCIGNCRSVADLTGAALSPEHLPILINGREIGTFEHIYSDYPETEQFFSFIFTKEDSAAFYEYVMALED
;
A
#
# COMPACT_ATOMS: atom_id res chain seq x y z
N MET A 1 -3.70 -37.00 31.87
CA MET A 1 -4.03 -36.30 33.11
C MET A 1 -4.13 -34.83 32.71
N LYS A 2 -5.33 -34.36 32.46
CA LYS A 2 -6.19 -33.64 33.38
C LYS A 2 -5.66 -32.24 33.69
N LYS A 3 -6.41 -31.26 33.11
CA LYS A 3 -7.02 -30.10 33.79
C LYS A 3 -6.12 -28.84 33.78
N ILE A 4 -6.56 -27.60 33.61
CA ILE A 4 -7.82 -26.89 33.85
C ILE A 4 -7.64 -25.51 33.16
N ILE A 5 -8.49 -25.07 32.29
CA ILE A 5 -9.45 -23.96 32.29
C ILE A 5 -9.14 -22.86 33.35
N ALA A 6 -8.96 -21.66 32.85
CA ALA A 6 -9.37 -20.46 33.55
C ALA A 6 -9.84 -19.41 32.57
N LEU A 7 -11.14 -19.36 32.43
CA LEU A 7 -11.99 -18.32 31.92
C LEU A 7 -11.99 -17.17 32.91
N VAL A 8 -11.63 -15.96 32.53
CA VAL A 8 -11.96 -14.76 33.29
C VAL A 8 -12.67 -13.78 32.38
N LEU A 9 -13.99 -13.85 32.47
CA LEU A 9 -14.90 -12.77 32.16
C LEU A 9 -14.75 -11.66 33.21
N SER A 10 -14.67 -10.42 32.76
CA SER A 10 -15.09 -9.22 33.49
C SER A 10 -15.32 -8.15 32.42
N LEU A 11 -16.46 -7.86 32.03
CA LEU A 11 -17.71 -7.25 32.46
C LEU A 11 -17.48 -6.10 33.46
N ILE A 12 -18.09 -5.00 33.14
CA ILE A 12 -18.47 -3.81 33.93
C ILE A 12 -18.06 -2.53 33.20
N CYS A 13 -18.85 -1.66 32.92
CA CYS A 13 -20.14 -1.00 33.08
C CYS A 13 -20.01 0.31 32.33
N VAL A 14 -20.88 0.67 31.52
CA VAL A 14 -22.16 1.38 31.57
C VAL A 14 -22.26 2.46 32.66
N LEU A 15 -22.74 3.60 32.21
CA LEU A 15 -23.37 4.78 32.80
C LEU A 15 -22.47 6.03 32.75
N SER A 16 -22.93 7.19 32.33
CA SER A 16 -24.24 7.80 32.05
C SER A 16 -23.98 9.05 31.23
N ALA A 17 -24.74 9.32 30.27
CA ALA A 17 -25.93 10.13 30.19
C ALA A 17 -25.79 11.59 30.60
N ASP A 18 -26.30 12.35 29.71
CA ASP A 18 -26.96 13.63 29.71
C ASP A 18 -26.17 14.84 29.26
N GLY A 19 -26.64 15.34 28.16
CA GLY A 19 -27.08 16.67 28.08
C GLY A 19 -27.05 17.30 26.71
N CYS A 20 -28.19 17.35 26.07
CA CYS A 20 -28.77 18.44 25.30
C CYS A 20 -28.10 18.99 24.04
N SER A 21 -28.87 18.81 23.01
CA SER A 21 -29.48 19.78 22.09
C SER A 21 -28.73 20.24 20.86
N SER A 22 -29.39 19.83 19.77
CA SER A 22 -29.67 20.60 18.54
C SER A 22 -28.46 21.15 17.78
N ASP A 23 -28.23 20.75 16.58
CA ASP A 23 -28.97 21.08 15.39
C ASP A 23 -28.41 20.32 14.19
N THR A 24 -29.32 19.89 13.38
CA THR A 24 -29.24 19.59 11.97
C THR A 24 -28.00 20.14 11.26
N ALA A 25 -27.15 19.22 10.78
CA ALA A 25 -26.48 19.42 9.51
C ALA A 25 -26.12 18.05 8.92
N ASN A 26 -26.78 17.80 7.86
CA ASN A 26 -26.60 16.82 6.84
C ASN A 26 -25.14 16.87 6.36
N GLU A 27 -24.29 16.00 6.84
CA GLU A 27 -22.98 15.83 6.22
C GLU A 27 -22.93 14.53 5.44
N SER A 28 -23.24 14.75 4.18
CA SER A 28 -22.80 13.88 3.10
C SER A 28 -21.33 13.54 3.31
N LEU A 29 -21.03 12.24 3.34
CA LEU A 29 -19.65 11.77 3.19
C LEU A 29 -19.04 12.45 1.97
N SER A 30 -18.18 13.40 2.27
CA SER A 30 -17.38 14.07 1.29
C SER A 30 -16.39 13.09 0.69
N LYS A 31 -16.62 12.86 -0.56
CA LYS A 31 -15.68 12.44 -1.57
C LYS A 31 -14.34 13.15 -1.39
N ASN A 32 -13.29 12.37 -1.50
CA ASN A 32 -11.98 12.76 -2.00
C ASN A 32 -11.47 14.12 -1.49
N ASP A 33 -10.68 14.09 -0.44
CA ASP A 33 -9.75 15.18 -0.18
C ASP A 33 -8.71 15.19 -1.30
N MET A 34 -9.09 15.88 -2.34
CA MET A 34 -8.28 16.20 -3.49
C MET A 34 -7.35 17.32 -3.08
N VAL A 35 -6.07 17.06 -3.12
CA VAL A 35 -5.03 18.08 -2.93
C VAL A 35 -5.26 19.20 -3.95
N THR A 36 -5.76 20.33 -3.49
CA THR A 36 -5.88 21.54 -4.30
C THR A 36 -4.56 22.29 -4.26
N SER A 37 -3.71 21.98 -5.23
CA SER A 37 -2.72 22.92 -5.73
C SER A 37 -3.20 23.38 -7.11
N ASP A 38 -3.01 24.64 -7.47
CA ASP A 38 -3.44 25.26 -8.74
C ASP A 38 -2.80 24.66 -10.02
N ASN A 39 -2.23 23.48 -9.94
CA ASN A 39 -1.79 22.66 -11.06
C ASN A 39 -2.90 21.69 -11.44
N ALA A 40 -3.11 21.51 -12.71
CA ALA A 40 -4.13 20.64 -13.31
C ALA A 40 -4.31 19.36 -12.47
N VAL A 41 -5.54 19.15 -11.97
CA VAL A 41 -5.92 17.95 -11.24
C VAL A 41 -5.72 16.78 -12.17
N MET A 42 -4.64 16.03 -11.98
CA MET A 42 -4.42 14.78 -12.70
C MET A 42 -5.41 13.74 -12.18
N ASP A 43 -6.04 13.02 -13.10
CA ASP A 43 -6.90 11.90 -12.74
C ASP A 43 -6.02 10.79 -12.12
N GLN A 44 -6.41 10.29 -10.96
CA GLN A 44 -5.73 9.17 -10.28
C GLN A 44 -5.49 8.00 -11.25
N ARG A 45 -6.43 7.73 -12.14
CA ARG A 45 -6.34 6.69 -13.14
C ARG A 45 -5.20 6.95 -14.13
N GLU A 46 -5.06 8.17 -14.60
CA GLU A 46 -4.01 8.55 -15.54
C GLU A 46 -2.62 8.35 -14.92
N ILE A 47 -2.44 8.76 -13.66
CA ILE A 47 -1.18 8.58 -12.93
C ILE A 47 -0.88 7.08 -12.70
N THR A 48 -1.88 6.27 -12.36
CA THR A 48 -1.67 4.82 -12.17
C THR A 48 -1.32 4.10 -13.47
N GLU A 49 -2.01 4.42 -14.57
CA GLU A 49 -1.71 3.86 -15.89
C GLU A 49 -0.29 4.24 -16.35
N TRP A 50 0.10 5.49 -16.13
CA TRP A 50 1.47 5.96 -16.40
C TRP A 50 2.51 5.18 -15.58
N LEU A 51 2.30 5.00 -14.26
CA LEU A 51 3.25 4.28 -13.42
C LEU A 51 3.41 2.83 -13.86
N ILE A 52 2.31 2.15 -14.16
CA ILE A 52 2.35 0.77 -14.66
C ILE A 52 3.15 0.69 -15.96
N ALA A 53 2.91 1.61 -16.91
CA ALA A 53 3.63 1.65 -18.18
C ALA A 53 5.14 1.88 -17.96
N LYS A 54 5.49 2.80 -17.07
CA LYS A 54 6.87 3.09 -16.67
C LYS A 54 7.55 1.84 -16.10
N LEU A 55 6.96 1.20 -15.10
CA LEU A 55 7.53 0.01 -14.46
C LEU A 55 7.68 -1.15 -15.46
N LYS A 56 6.70 -1.38 -16.33
CA LYS A 56 6.78 -2.39 -17.40
C LYS A 56 7.99 -2.15 -18.32
N SER A 57 8.35 -0.90 -18.55
CA SER A 57 9.52 -0.56 -19.39
C SER A 57 10.86 -0.67 -18.64
N GLU A 58 10.85 -0.62 -17.31
CA GLU A 58 12.06 -0.66 -16.48
C GLU A 58 12.43 -2.09 -16.04
N ILE A 59 11.46 -2.99 -15.90
CA ILE A 59 11.71 -4.35 -15.42
C ILE A 59 12.45 -5.14 -16.48
N ALA A 60 13.64 -5.64 -16.13
CA ALA A 60 14.33 -6.65 -16.90
C ALA A 60 13.81 -8.03 -16.47
N PHE A 61 12.82 -8.56 -17.21
CA PHE A 61 12.20 -9.84 -16.88
C PHE A 61 13.18 -10.99 -16.97
N GLU A 62 13.16 -11.82 -15.93
CA GLU A 62 13.91 -13.08 -15.78
C GLU A 62 12.93 -14.18 -15.36
N ASP A 63 13.41 -15.43 -15.31
CA ASP A 63 12.53 -16.57 -14.98
C ASP A 63 12.04 -16.55 -13.52
N ASN A 64 12.83 -15.94 -12.61
CA ASN A 64 12.54 -15.96 -11.18
C ASN A 64 12.84 -14.61 -10.51
N ASP A 65 12.05 -14.31 -9.49
CA ASP A 65 12.30 -13.21 -8.57
C ASP A 65 13.49 -13.50 -7.66
N ILE A 66 14.08 -12.44 -7.09
CA ILE A 66 15.11 -12.58 -6.06
C ILE A 66 14.48 -12.30 -4.71
N LEU A 67 14.33 -13.36 -3.92
CA LEU A 67 13.86 -13.27 -2.54
C LEU A 67 15.07 -13.18 -1.60
N THR A 68 15.05 -12.21 -0.70
CA THR A 68 16.08 -12.03 0.31
C THR A 68 15.49 -12.25 1.69
N PHE A 69 16.08 -13.16 2.46
CA PHE A 69 15.64 -13.48 3.82
C PHE A 69 16.64 -13.00 4.85
N SER A 70 16.11 -12.56 6.00
CA SER A 70 16.89 -12.25 7.19
C SER A 70 16.28 -13.00 8.37
N ASN A 71 17.08 -13.82 9.06
CA ASN A 71 16.63 -14.66 10.18
C ASN A 71 15.43 -15.57 9.85
N GLY A 72 15.36 -16.06 8.60
CA GLY A 72 14.27 -16.91 8.13
C GLY A 72 12.97 -16.18 7.82
N GLN A 73 13.00 -14.85 7.80
CA GLN A 73 11.87 -14.02 7.38
C GLN A 73 12.21 -13.28 6.10
N LEU A 74 11.23 -13.13 5.22
CA LEU A 74 11.38 -12.32 4.02
C LEU A 74 11.81 -10.92 4.41
N TYR A 75 12.89 -10.45 3.79
CA TYR A 75 13.42 -9.12 4.01
C TYR A 75 13.12 -8.19 2.83
N SER A 76 13.28 -8.68 1.61
CA SER A 76 12.97 -7.94 0.39
C SER A 76 12.68 -8.87 -0.77
N ILE A 77 12.01 -8.34 -1.78
CA ILE A 77 11.85 -8.98 -3.08
C ILE A 77 12.35 -8.03 -4.19
N ASP A 78 13.22 -8.52 -5.06
CA ASP A 78 13.54 -7.88 -6.35
C ASP A 78 12.73 -8.53 -7.44
N ILE A 79 11.72 -7.81 -7.95
CA ILE A 79 10.77 -8.32 -8.92
C ILE A 79 11.43 -8.45 -10.28
N LYS A 80 11.44 -9.67 -10.82
CA LYS A 80 12.01 -10.01 -12.13
C LYS A 80 11.12 -10.94 -12.95
N SER A 81 10.21 -11.68 -12.32
CA SER A 81 9.27 -12.53 -13.03
C SER A 81 8.07 -11.74 -13.53
N GLU A 82 7.57 -12.12 -14.71
CA GLU A 82 6.39 -11.49 -15.30
C GLU A 82 5.15 -11.69 -14.43
N GLU A 83 5.00 -12.86 -13.84
CA GLU A 83 3.85 -13.22 -13.01
C GLU A 83 3.76 -12.33 -11.76
N THR A 84 4.88 -12.16 -11.04
CA THR A 84 4.93 -11.30 -9.85
C THR A 84 4.74 -9.83 -10.21
N ALA A 85 5.30 -9.40 -11.35
CA ALA A 85 5.10 -8.04 -11.85
C ALA A 85 3.63 -7.74 -12.15
N GLU A 86 2.89 -8.68 -12.74
CA GLU A 86 1.45 -8.50 -12.99
C GLU A 86 0.64 -8.39 -11.67
N MET A 87 1.02 -9.12 -10.63
CA MET A 87 0.42 -8.95 -9.29
C MET A 87 0.66 -7.54 -8.74
N LEU A 88 1.89 -7.02 -8.86
CA LEU A 88 2.21 -5.64 -8.46
C LEU A 88 1.39 -4.62 -9.27
N PHE A 89 1.27 -4.80 -10.60
CA PHE A 89 0.51 -3.90 -11.45
C PHE A 89 -0.98 -3.90 -11.10
N GLN A 90 -1.52 -5.05 -10.71
CA GLN A 90 -2.89 -5.14 -10.20
C GLN A 90 -3.05 -4.32 -8.90
N CYS A 91 -2.12 -4.43 -7.95
CA CYS A 91 -2.13 -3.63 -6.72
C CYS A 91 -2.08 -2.12 -7.02
N ILE A 92 -1.25 -1.70 -7.98
CA ILE A 92 -1.15 -0.29 -8.40
C ILE A 92 -2.46 0.15 -9.07
N GLY A 93 -3.01 -0.66 -9.99
CA GLY A 93 -4.26 -0.35 -10.69
C GLY A 93 -5.47 -0.24 -9.77
N ASN A 94 -5.48 -1.01 -8.69
CA ASN A 94 -6.54 -1.04 -7.67
C ASN A 94 -6.24 -0.13 -6.47
N CYS A 95 -5.16 0.68 -6.50
CA CYS A 95 -4.76 1.44 -5.33
C CYS A 95 -5.92 2.29 -4.79
N ARG A 96 -6.07 2.30 -3.45
CA ARG A 96 -7.17 3.02 -2.78
C ARG A 96 -7.01 4.53 -2.87
N SER A 97 -5.78 5.02 -2.98
CA SER A 97 -5.46 6.44 -3.08
C SER A 97 -4.05 6.65 -3.62
N VAL A 98 -3.87 7.80 -4.25
CA VAL A 98 -2.56 8.35 -4.64
C VAL A 98 -2.34 9.61 -3.82
N ALA A 99 -1.23 9.68 -3.09
CA ALA A 99 -0.88 10.81 -2.24
C ALA A 99 0.33 11.54 -2.81
N ASP A 100 0.28 12.86 -2.87
CA ASP A 100 1.43 13.70 -3.18
C ASP A 100 2.31 13.82 -1.92
N LEU A 101 3.54 13.33 -2.02
CA LEU A 101 4.55 13.37 -0.96
C LEU A 101 5.70 14.32 -1.31
N THR A 102 5.52 15.23 -2.25
CA THR A 102 6.56 16.17 -2.69
C THR A 102 7.12 16.94 -1.49
N GLY A 103 8.43 16.82 -1.28
CA GLY A 103 9.11 17.43 -0.13
C GLY A 103 8.96 16.69 1.19
N ALA A 104 8.27 15.54 1.24
CA ALA A 104 8.21 14.71 2.44
C ALA A 104 9.53 13.95 2.65
N ALA A 105 9.91 13.76 3.92
CA ALA A 105 10.99 12.86 4.27
C ALA A 105 10.43 11.43 4.39
N LEU A 106 10.97 10.51 3.62
CA LEU A 106 10.63 9.10 3.72
C LEU A 106 11.45 8.45 4.84
N SER A 107 10.81 7.59 5.63
CA SER A 107 11.49 6.73 6.59
C SER A 107 12.02 5.48 5.88
N PRO A 108 13.10 4.86 6.38
CA PRO A 108 13.52 3.55 5.89
C PRO A 108 12.38 2.54 6.00
N GLU A 109 12.12 1.84 4.91
CA GLU A 109 11.01 0.90 4.83
C GLU A 109 11.42 -0.49 5.31
N HIS A 110 10.44 -1.19 5.86
CA HIS A 110 10.57 -2.61 6.16
C HIS A 110 9.94 -3.41 5.00
N LEU A 111 10.57 -4.50 4.58
CA LEU A 111 10.14 -5.34 3.47
C LEU A 111 10.07 -4.56 2.13
N PRO A 112 11.17 -3.97 1.68
CA PRO A 112 11.16 -3.21 0.43
C PRO A 112 10.94 -4.13 -0.78
N ILE A 113 10.18 -3.59 -1.73
CA ILE A 113 10.05 -4.12 -3.09
C ILE A 113 11.07 -3.39 -3.96
N LEU A 114 11.83 -4.17 -4.71
CA LEU A 114 12.85 -3.66 -5.63
C LEU A 114 12.49 -3.99 -7.07
N ILE A 115 13.01 -3.18 -7.98
CA ILE A 115 13.08 -3.46 -9.41
C ILE A 115 14.51 -3.22 -9.85
N ASN A 116 15.17 -4.24 -10.37
CA ASN A 116 16.59 -4.21 -10.74
C ASN A 116 17.49 -3.71 -9.59
N GLY A 117 17.21 -4.13 -8.36
CA GLY A 117 17.95 -3.73 -7.17
C GLY A 117 17.65 -2.33 -6.65
N ARG A 118 16.75 -1.57 -7.28
CA ARG A 118 16.31 -0.24 -6.82
C ARG A 118 15.01 -0.35 -6.05
N GLU A 119 14.99 0.11 -4.81
CA GLU A 119 13.78 0.18 -4.00
C GLU A 119 12.73 1.08 -4.63
N ILE A 120 11.50 0.61 -4.72
CA ILE A 120 10.35 1.32 -5.28
C ILE A 120 9.20 1.48 -4.29
N GLY A 121 9.24 0.83 -3.15
CA GLY A 121 8.19 0.86 -2.12
C GLY A 121 8.14 -0.41 -1.30
N THR A 122 6.96 -0.74 -0.79
CA THR A 122 6.69 -1.89 0.07
C THR A 122 5.46 -2.66 -0.41
N PHE A 123 5.06 -3.69 0.33
CA PHE A 123 3.81 -4.41 0.08
C PHE A 123 2.54 -3.58 0.36
N GLU A 124 2.67 -2.38 0.94
CA GLU A 124 1.55 -1.50 1.24
C GLU A 124 1.43 -0.32 0.26
N HIS A 125 2.52 0.09 -0.37
CA HIS A 125 2.56 1.23 -1.29
C HIS A 125 3.80 1.25 -2.16
N ILE A 126 3.69 1.92 -3.31
CA ILE A 126 4.80 2.16 -4.24
C ILE A 126 5.00 3.68 -4.40
N TYR A 127 6.24 4.08 -4.54
CA TYR A 127 6.63 5.47 -4.78
C TYR A 127 7.07 5.70 -6.23
N SER A 128 6.78 6.87 -6.75
CA SER A 128 7.36 7.30 -8.02
C SER A 128 7.39 8.82 -8.18
N ASP A 129 8.50 9.31 -8.75
CA ASP A 129 8.55 10.65 -9.29
C ASP A 129 7.72 10.72 -10.56
N TYR A 130 6.97 11.79 -10.73
CA TYR A 130 6.24 12.10 -11.95
C TYR A 130 6.96 13.23 -12.68
N PRO A 131 7.65 12.93 -13.80
CA PRO A 131 8.59 13.87 -14.44
C PRO A 131 7.94 15.14 -14.97
N GLU A 132 6.66 15.09 -15.37
CA GLU A 132 5.98 16.22 -15.99
C GLU A 132 5.70 17.35 -15.01
N THR A 133 5.54 17.03 -13.72
CA THR A 133 5.19 18.00 -12.68
C THR A 133 6.24 18.10 -11.58
N GLU A 134 7.32 17.30 -11.63
CA GLU A 134 8.32 17.18 -10.57
C GLU A 134 7.70 16.76 -9.22
N GLN A 135 6.52 16.14 -9.23
CA GLN A 135 5.83 15.67 -8.05
C GLN A 135 6.29 14.26 -7.70
N PHE A 136 6.23 13.93 -6.41
CA PHE A 136 6.55 12.62 -5.88
C PHE A 136 5.30 12.00 -5.28
N PHE A 137 4.85 10.88 -5.83
CA PHE A 137 3.62 10.22 -5.46
C PHE A 137 3.83 8.91 -4.71
N SER A 138 2.92 8.65 -3.76
CA SER A 138 2.74 7.34 -3.12
C SER A 138 1.41 6.74 -3.58
N PHE A 139 1.45 5.51 -4.09
CA PHE A 139 0.32 4.71 -4.54
C PHE A 139 -0.01 3.71 -3.44
N ILE A 140 -1.04 3.98 -2.65
CA ILE A 140 -1.38 3.22 -1.46
C ILE A 140 -2.34 2.10 -1.84
N PHE A 141 -1.93 0.85 -1.61
CA PHE A 141 -2.71 -0.35 -1.94
C PHE A 141 -3.94 -0.53 -1.05
N THR A 142 -4.91 -1.31 -1.51
CA THR A 142 -5.95 -1.82 -0.64
C THR A 142 -5.35 -2.84 0.34
N LYS A 143 -5.98 -3.05 1.47
CA LYS A 143 -5.50 -4.06 2.44
C LYS A 143 -5.58 -5.48 1.87
N GLU A 144 -6.59 -5.73 1.08
CA GLU A 144 -6.85 -7.00 0.42
C GLU A 144 -5.75 -7.31 -0.60
N ASP A 145 -5.43 -6.37 -1.49
CA ASP A 145 -4.38 -6.55 -2.50
C ASP A 145 -3.00 -6.67 -1.85
N SER A 146 -2.71 -5.84 -0.84
CA SER A 146 -1.46 -5.90 -0.06
C SER A 146 -1.26 -7.29 0.57
N ALA A 147 -2.28 -7.82 1.23
CA ALA A 147 -2.23 -9.14 1.84
C ALA A 147 -2.08 -10.26 0.81
N ALA A 148 -2.86 -10.21 -0.28
CA ALA A 148 -2.80 -11.21 -1.34
C ALA A 148 -1.44 -11.23 -2.03
N PHE A 149 -0.87 -10.06 -2.28
CA PHE A 149 0.46 -9.94 -2.88
C PHE A 149 1.55 -10.49 -1.95
N TYR A 150 1.50 -10.17 -0.66
CA TYR A 150 2.45 -10.70 0.31
C TYR A 150 2.35 -12.24 0.44
N GLU A 151 1.13 -12.78 0.54
CA GLU A 151 0.90 -14.23 0.61
C GLU A 151 1.42 -14.94 -0.66
N TYR A 152 1.19 -14.35 -1.84
CA TYR A 152 1.72 -14.87 -3.10
C TYR A 152 3.24 -14.94 -3.08
N VAL A 153 3.91 -13.85 -2.69
CA VAL A 153 5.38 -13.81 -2.63
C VAL A 153 5.94 -14.82 -1.62
N MET A 154 5.29 -14.99 -0.46
CA MET A 154 5.71 -15.98 0.52
C MET A 154 5.55 -17.41 0.03
N ALA A 155 4.60 -17.67 -0.86
CA ALA A 155 4.43 -18.99 -1.48
C ALA A 155 5.46 -19.31 -2.58
N LEU A 156 6.25 -18.32 -3.02
CA LEU A 156 7.35 -18.57 -3.98
C LEU A 156 8.58 -19.25 -3.33
N GLU A 157 8.65 -19.27 -1.99
CA GLU A 157 9.75 -19.90 -1.24
C GLU A 157 9.65 -21.44 -1.23
N ASP A 158 8.45 -22.01 -1.40
CA ASP A 158 8.18 -23.46 -1.37
C ASP A 158 8.46 -24.12 -2.73
#